data_de845a34614641d84bd351eb5a4bcdbd
#
_entry.id   de845a34614641d84bd351eb5a4bcdbd
#
_cell.length_a   1.000
_cell.length_b   1.000
_cell.length_c   1.000
_cell.angle_alpha   90.00
_cell.angle_beta   90.00
_cell.angle_gamma   90.00
#
_symmetry.space_group_name_H-M   'P 1'
#
loop_
_entity.id
_entity.type
_entity.pdbx_description
1 polymer ?
#
loop_
_entity_poly.entity_id
_entity_poly.type
_entity_poly.pdbx_seq_one_letter_code
_entity_poly.pdbx_strand_id
1 'polypeptide(L)'
;MGKNFSRNQKRENRNEADFYQTPYCLTKALLEYFSQREIDLSNLYLDKIRIADYCCGKHAIGQVVSSFLKEKNILNVFLLETDLNKGVDFLNIKTMGENKFHFGIRPEIGIMNPPFKLFNKWVEKCFEVFTVGFALLAPTTYLQGISRFNKNGTGIFQNKNYPLTHVLTFNRYPMLSAELREDGKIETGMQALSWFIFQRGKANITLHDWLDIDEYVLRKRDK
;
A
#
# COMPACT_ATOMS: atom_id res chain seq x y z
N MET A 1 -25.45 1.12 -16.31
CA MET A 1 -26.08 1.14 -14.97
C MET A 1 -24.99 0.82 -13.94
N GLY A 2 -24.47 1.82 -13.25
CA GLY A 2 -23.46 1.65 -12.22
C GLY A 2 -23.98 0.82 -11.05
N LYS A 3 -23.29 -0.24 -10.68
CA LYS A 3 -23.60 -1.01 -9.48
C LYS A 3 -23.26 -0.15 -8.26
N ASN A 4 -24.29 0.36 -7.59
CA ASN A 4 -24.15 1.11 -6.34
C ASN A 4 -23.44 0.27 -5.27
N PHE A 5 -22.21 0.64 -4.93
CA PHE A 5 -21.55 0.21 -3.70
C PHE A 5 -22.17 0.96 -2.52
N SER A 6 -23.41 0.60 -2.15
CA SER A 6 -24.02 1.14 -0.96
C SER A 6 -23.62 0.30 0.25
N ARG A 7 -23.58 0.93 1.45
CA ARG A 7 -23.45 0.25 2.75
C ARG A 7 -24.49 -0.88 2.95
N ASN A 8 -25.48 -0.96 2.08
CA ASN A 8 -26.60 -1.90 2.12
C ASN A 8 -26.51 -3.03 1.08
N GLN A 9 -25.35 -3.28 0.45
CA GLN A 9 -25.21 -4.53 -0.29
C GLN A 9 -25.42 -5.70 0.68
N LYS A 10 -26.39 -6.56 0.33
CA LYS A 10 -26.67 -7.79 1.09
C LYS A 10 -25.36 -8.55 1.25
N ARG A 11 -25.13 -9.13 2.43
CA ARG A 11 -23.93 -9.93 2.79
C ARG A 11 -23.52 -10.96 1.72
N GLU A 12 -24.48 -11.43 0.94
CA GLU A 12 -24.33 -12.42 -0.14
C GLU A 12 -23.50 -11.95 -1.35
N ASN A 13 -23.31 -10.63 -1.55
CA ASN A 13 -22.56 -10.07 -2.68
C ASN A 13 -21.20 -9.46 -2.29
N ARG A 14 -20.77 -9.61 -1.03
CA ARG A 14 -19.40 -9.29 -0.64
C ARG A 14 -18.52 -10.47 -1.01
N ASN A 15 -17.50 -10.25 -1.84
CA ASN A 15 -16.43 -11.22 -2.01
C ASN A 15 -15.95 -11.61 -0.61
N GLU A 16 -16.02 -12.90 -0.26
CA GLU A 16 -15.65 -13.42 1.06
C GLU A 16 -14.22 -13.01 1.47
N ALA A 17 -13.37 -12.75 0.50
CA ALA A 17 -11.97 -12.38 0.68
C ALA A 17 -11.71 -10.86 0.75
N ASP A 18 -12.74 -9.99 0.66
CA ASP A 18 -12.59 -8.50 0.62
C ASP A 18 -11.52 -8.05 -0.43
N PHE A 19 -11.44 -8.81 -1.55
CA PHE A 19 -10.45 -8.63 -2.59
C PHE A 19 -10.86 -7.50 -3.54
N TYR A 20 -10.04 -6.44 -3.56
CA TYR A 20 -10.20 -5.32 -4.47
C TYR A 20 -8.87 -5.03 -5.17
N GLN A 21 -8.86 -5.17 -6.49
CA GLN A 21 -7.68 -4.83 -7.27
C GLN A 21 -7.37 -3.34 -7.16
N THR A 22 -6.11 -3.01 -6.90
CA THR A 22 -5.63 -1.63 -6.82
C THR A 22 -5.49 -1.06 -8.24
N PRO A 23 -6.13 0.06 -8.58
CA PRO A 23 -5.88 0.74 -9.85
C PRO A 23 -4.41 1.12 -10.00
N TYR A 24 -3.82 0.90 -11.18
CA TYR A 24 -2.39 1.10 -11.44
C TYR A 24 -1.91 2.53 -11.14
N CYS A 25 -2.74 3.54 -11.44
CA CYS A 25 -2.41 4.94 -11.19
C CYS A 25 -2.13 5.25 -9.71
N LEU A 26 -2.78 4.56 -8.76
CA LEU A 26 -2.56 4.81 -7.34
C LEU A 26 -1.15 4.42 -6.91
N THR A 27 -0.67 3.28 -7.39
CA THR A 27 0.70 2.81 -7.13
C THR A 27 1.72 3.64 -7.90
N LYS A 28 1.44 3.99 -9.17
CA LYS A 28 2.33 4.83 -9.98
C LYS A 28 2.51 6.20 -9.34
N ALA A 29 1.43 6.85 -8.90
CA ALA A 29 1.49 8.13 -8.20
C ALA A 29 2.32 8.07 -6.91
N LEU A 30 2.20 6.99 -6.13
CA LEU A 30 3.03 6.77 -4.95
C LEU A 30 4.52 6.71 -5.30
N LEU A 31 4.88 5.92 -6.30
CA LEU A 31 6.28 5.72 -6.70
C LEU A 31 6.89 7.01 -7.27
N GLU A 32 6.16 7.73 -8.11
CA GLU A 32 6.62 9.02 -8.66
C GLU A 32 6.75 10.08 -7.56
N TYR A 33 5.83 10.12 -6.59
CA TYR A 33 5.93 11.03 -5.45
C TYR A 33 7.27 10.86 -4.72
N PHE A 34 7.67 9.63 -4.45
CA PHE A 34 8.94 9.36 -3.80
C PHE A 34 10.15 9.59 -4.71
N SER A 35 10.05 9.28 -5.99
CA SER A 35 11.11 9.50 -6.98
C SER A 35 11.44 10.98 -7.18
N GLN A 36 10.43 11.86 -7.15
CA GLN A 36 10.61 13.30 -7.38
C GLN A 36 11.12 14.07 -6.15
N ARG A 37 10.92 13.55 -4.95
CA ARG A 37 11.26 14.25 -3.71
C ARG A 37 12.58 13.82 -3.10
N GLU A 38 13.44 13.11 -3.87
CA GLU A 38 14.73 12.61 -3.37
C GLU A 38 14.58 12.02 -1.95
N ILE A 39 13.44 11.39 -1.69
CA ILE A 39 13.32 10.58 -0.48
C ILE A 39 14.36 9.51 -0.68
N ASP A 40 15.46 9.76 0.00
CA ASP A 40 16.75 9.14 -0.15
C ASP A 40 16.64 7.61 -0.10
N LEU A 41 16.18 7.05 -1.21
CA LEU A 41 16.34 5.62 -1.46
C LEU A 41 17.83 5.30 -1.68
N SER A 42 18.69 6.33 -1.81
CA SER A 42 20.13 6.16 -2.00
C SER A 42 20.84 5.74 -0.73
N ASN A 43 20.27 5.99 0.44
CA ASN A 43 20.71 5.36 1.69
C ASN A 43 20.43 3.85 1.73
N LEU A 44 19.69 3.33 0.76
CA LEU A 44 19.58 1.91 0.48
C LEU A 44 20.73 1.46 -0.43
N TYR A 45 21.97 1.85 -0.11
CA TYR A 45 23.20 1.18 -0.62
C TYR A 45 23.29 -0.26 -0.10
N LEU A 46 22.14 -0.92 -0.02
CA LEU A 46 22.06 -2.34 0.14
C LEU A 46 22.25 -2.95 -1.26
N ASP A 47 23.14 -3.88 -1.38
CA ASP A 47 23.36 -4.63 -2.64
C ASP A 47 22.06 -5.23 -3.21
N LYS A 48 21.01 -5.30 -2.42
CA LYS A 48 19.70 -5.88 -2.79
C LYS A 48 18.58 -5.33 -1.90
N ILE A 49 17.62 -4.63 -2.50
CA ILE A 49 16.39 -4.19 -1.83
C ILE A 49 15.26 -5.17 -2.15
N ARG A 50 14.48 -5.53 -1.15
CA ARG A 50 13.28 -6.37 -1.32
C ARG A 50 12.04 -5.56 -1.03
N ILE A 51 11.20 -5.43 -2.05
CA ILE A 51 9.86 -4.88 -1.92
C ILE A 51 8.89 -6.05 -1.82
N ALA A 52 7.98 -6.02 -0.84
CA ALA A 52 7.01 -7.09 -0.69
C ALA A 52 5.56 -6.58 -0.73
N ASP A 53 4.70 -7.38 -1.38
CA ASP A 53 3.25 -7.30 -1.33
C ASP A 53 2.69 -8.63 -0.85
N TYR A 54 2.21 -8.68 0.40
CA TYR A 54 1.65 -9.89 1.02
C TYR A 54 0.14 -10.05 0.81
N CYS A 55 -0.47 -9.19 0.01
CA CYS A 55 -1.86 -9.29 -0.42
C CYS A 55 -1.99 -8.94 -1.91
N CYS A 56 -1.10 -9.52 -2.71
CA CYS A 56 -0.87 -9.14 -4.10
C CYS A 56 -2.06 -9.40 -5.04
N GLY A 57 -2.99 -10.25 -4.64
CA GLY A 57 -4.15 -10.61 -5.45
C GLY A 57 -3.78 -10.97 -6.90
N LYS A 58 -4.17 -10.13 -7.85
CA LYS A 58 -3.83 -10.27 -9.28
C LYS A 58 -2.54 -9.51 -9.68
N HIS A 59 -1.65 -9.23 -8.74
CA HIS A 59 -0.35 -8.57 -8.98
C HIS A 59 -0.42 -7.12 -9.46
N ALA A 60 -1.50 -6.38 -9.20
CA ALA A 60 -1.66 -5.03 -9.72
C ALA A 60 -0.58 -4.07 -9.22
N ILE A 61 -0.23 -4.13 -7.94
CA ILE A 61 0.85 -3.32 -7.35
C ILE A 61 2.20 -3.76 -7.93
N GLY A 62 2.48 -5.05 -7.92
CA GLY A 62 3.76 -5.59 -8.40
C GLY A 62 4.06 -5.29 -9.87
N GLN A 63 3.05 -5.35 -10.74
CA GLN A 63 3.19 -4.96 -12.15
C GLN A 63 3.63 -3.50 -12.30
N VAL A 64 3.04 -2.58 -11.51
CA VAL A 64 3.43 -1.16 -11.54
C VAL A 64 4.82 -0.96 -10.98
N VAL A 65 5.16 -1.60 -9.84
CA VAL A 65 6.50 -1.54 -9.25
C VAL A 65 7.54 -2.04 -10.26
N SER A 66 7.33 -3.20 -10.86
CA SER A 66 8.26 -3.78 -11.84
C SER A 66 8.46 -2.88 -13.07
N SER A 67 7.37 -2.31 -13.59
CA SER A 67 7.43 -1.38 -14.73
C SER A 67 8.18 -0.11 -14.37
N PHE A 68 7.92 0.46 -13.19
CA PHE A 68 8.59 1.65 -12.68
C PHE A 68 10.09 1.43 -12.48
N LEU A 69 10.49 0.33 -11.86
CA LEU A 69 11.90 -0.01 -11.66
C LEU A 69 12.64 -0.13 -12.99
N LYS A 70 12.02 -0.76 -13.99
CA LYS A 70 12.56 -0.88 -15.34
C LYS A 70 12.69 0.50 -16.02
N GLU A 71 11.65 1.33 -15.93
CA GLU A 71 11.63 2.69 -16.49
C GLU A 71 12.75 3.57 -15.90
N LYS A 72 12.99 3.46 -14.60
CA LYS A 72 14.04 4.22 -13.88
C LYS A 72 15.41 3.54 -13.91
N ASN A 73 15.55 2.40 -14.61
CA ASN A 73 16.77 1.60 -14.68
C ASN A 73 17.33 1.17 -13.31
N ILE A 74 16.43 0.82 -12.38
CA ILE A 74 16.78 0.35 -11.04
C ILE A 74 16.84 -1.19 -11.05
N LEU A 75 18.04 -1.76 -10.95
CA LEU A 75 18.26 -3.20 -11.19
C LEU A 75 18.38 -4.05 -9.92
N ASN A 76 18.69 -3.43 -8.78
CA ASN A 76 19.01 -4.16 -7.54
C ASN A 76 17.81 -4.33 -6.61
N VAL A 77 16.59 -4.43 -7.16
CA VAL A 77 15.35 -4.60 -6.41
C VAL A 77 14.69 -5.92 -6.72
N PHE A 78 14.33 -6.67 -5.68
CA PHE A 78 13.57 -7.91 -5.77
C PHE A 78 12.14 -7.68 -5.27
N LEU A 79 11.18 -8.11 -6.07
CA LEU A 79 9.77 -8.07 -5.71
C LEU A 79 9.33 -9.44 -5.17
N LEU A 80 8.75 -9.44 -3.98
CA LEU A 80 8.14 -10.60 -3.34
C LEU A 80 6.63 -10.41 -3.30
N GLU A 81 5.90 -11.26 -3.98
CA GLU A 81 4.43 -11.20 -4.05
C GLU A 81 3.79 -12.48 -3.54
N THR A 82 3.01 -12.37 -2.49
CA THR A 82 2.24 -13.48 -1.92
C THR A 82 0.83 -13.04 -1.58
N ASP A 83 -0.02 -13.99 -1.25
CA ASP A 83 -1.42 -13.76 -0.89
C ASP A 83 -1.96 -14.93 -0.07
N LEU A 84 -3.03 -14.70 0.70
CA LEU A 84 -3.72 -15.76 1.43
C LEU A 84 -4.18 -16.87 0.48
N ASN A 85 -4.67 -16.52 -0.71
CA ASN A 85 -5.08 -17.47 -1.75
C ASN A 85 -3.91 -18.27 -2.35
N LYS A 86 -2.67 -17.84 -2.09
CA LYS A 86 -1.43 -18.54 -2.44
C LYS A 86 -0.84 -19.31 -1.26
N GLY A 87 -1.62 -19.48 -0.18
CA GLY A 87 -1.22 -20.25 1.01
C GLY A 87 -0.37 -19.47 2.01
N VAL A 88 -0.21 -18.16 1.87
CA VAL A 88 0.57 -17.33 2.80
C VAL A 88 -0.35 -16.40 3.58
N ASP A 89 -0.58 -16.70 4.85
CA ASP A 89 -1.28 -15.82 5.77
C ASP A 89 -0.29 -14.84 6.41
N PHE A 90 -0.27 -13.60 5.94
CA PHE A 90 0.63 -12.58 6.42
C PHE A 90 0.56 -12.35 7.93
N LEU A 91 -0.64 -12.36 8.50
CA LEU A 91 -0.82 -12.10 9.93
C LEU A 91 -0.26 -13.23 10.81
N ASN A 92 -0.18 -14.43 10.27
CA ASN A 92 0.34 -15.62 10.93
C ASN A 92 1.79 -15.97 10.55
N ILE A 93 2.45 -15.18 9.73
CA ILE A 93 3.88 -15.37 9.46
C ILE A 93 4.63 -15.30 10.78
N LYS A 94 5.22 -16.44 11.18
CA LYS A 94 6.08 -16.48 12.35
C LYS A 94 7.39 -15.79 12.03
N THR A 95 7.66 -14.70 12.72
CA THR A 95 8.98 -14.10 12.79
C THR A 95 9.83 -14.97 13.72
N MET A 96 10.31 -16.11 13.22
CA MET A 96 11.19 -16.96 13.99
C MET A 96 12.55 -16.30 14.09
N GLY A 97 12.94 -15.90 15.31
CA GLY A 97 14.27 -15.44 15.68
C GLY A 97 15.06 -14.76 14.57
N GLU A 98 16.03 -13.99 14.86
CA GLU A 98 16.70 -12.98 14.02
C GLU A 98 16.92 -13.28 12.51
N ASN A 99 16.67 -14.51 12.01
CA ASN A 99 17.02 -14.89 10.63
C ASN A 99 16.06 -15.85 9.90
N LYS A 100 14.87 -16.16 10.41
CA LYS A 100 13.98 -17.12 9.72
C LYS A 100 12.60 -16.57 9.40
N PHE A 101 12.52 -15.77 8.35
CA PHE A 101 11.28 -15.51 7.63
C PHE A 101 10.88 -16.72 6.79
N HIS A 102 9.61 -16.83 6.40
CA HIS A 102 9.10 -17.89 5.53
C HIS A 102 9.92 -18.08 4.25
N PHE A 103 10.62 -17.02 3.80
CA PHE A 103 11.57 -17.02 2.67
C PHE A 103 13.03 -16.78 3.10
N GLY A 104 13.35 -16.97 4.39
CA GLY A 104 14.71 -16.82 4.89
C GLY A 104 15.24 -15.39 5.08
N ILE A 105 14.55 -14.36 4.55
CA ILE A 105 15.05 -12.98 4.52
C ILE A 105 13.90 -12.01 4.78
N ARG A 106 14.10 -11.01 5.66
CA ARG A 106 13.14 -9.94 5.91
C ARG A 106 13.16 -8.93 4.75
N PRO A 107 12.00 -8.57 4.17
CA PRO A 107 11.94 -7.51 3.19
C PRO A 107 12.18 -6.13 3.81
N GLU A 108 12.73 -5.23 3.03
CA GLU A 108 13.00 -3.86 3.43
C GLU A 108 11.75 -3.00 3.37
N ILE A 109 10.97 -3.12 2.30
CA ILE A 109 9.85 -2.23 2.01
C ILE A 109 8.58 -3.03 1.75
N GLY A 110 7.45 -2.55 2.30
CA GLY A 110 6.11 -3.05 1.98
C GLY A 110 5.32 -2.04 1.15
N ILE A 111 4.62 -2.51 0.10
CA ILE A 111 3.63 -1.71 -0.63
C ILE A 111 2.40 -2.60 -0.81
N MET A 112 1.29 -2.28 -0.14
CA MET A 112 0.18 -3.22 -0.03
C MET A 112 -1.19 -2.53 0.04
N ASN A 113 -2.21 -3.23 -0.46
CA ASN A 113 -3.62 -2.88 -0.28
C ASN A 113 -4.30 -3.96 0.58
N PRO A 114 -4.15 -3.93 1.91
CA PRO A 114 -4.65 -4.97 2.78
C PRO A 114 -6.17 -4.90 2.96
N PRO A 115 -6.82 -5.98 3.43
CA PRO A 115 -8.22 -5.95 3.80
C PRO A 115 -8.48 -4.87 4.85
N PHE A 116 -9.32 -3.88 4.53
CA PHE A 116 -9.52 -2.68 5.37
C PHE A 116 -9.96 -2.99 6.80
N LYS A 117 -10.78 -4.02 6.99
CA LYS A 117 -11.22 -4.43 8.33
C LYS A 117 -10.08 -4.87 9.24
N LEU A 118 -8.97 -5.31 8.66
CA LEU A 118 -7.80 -5.81 9.37
C LEU A 118 -6.66 -4.80 9.43
N PHE A 119 -6.87 -3.56 8.98
CA PHE A 119 -5.83 -2.55 8.83
C PHE A 119 -4.91 -2.41 10.05
N ASN A 120 -5.47 -2.28 11.26
CA ASN A 120 -4.65 -2.11 12.46
C ASN A 120 -3.73 -3.33 12.69
N LYS A 121 -4.26 -4.55 12.53
CA LYS A 121 -3.47 -5.79 12.65
C LYS A 121 -2.38 -5.87 11.59
N TRP A 122 -2.68 -5.39 10.37
CA TRP A 122 -1.69 -5.32 9.30
C TRP A 122 -0.58 -4.33 9.62
N VAL A 123 -0.89 -3.13 10.14
CA VAL A 123 0.12 -2.16 10.57
C VAL A 123 1.02 -2.75 11.65
N GLU A 124 0.43 -3.36 12.69
CA GLU A 124 1.19 -3.99 13.77
C GLU A 124 2.12 -5.10 13.22
N LYS A 125 1.61 -5.93 12.32
CA LYS A 125 2.42 -6.98 11.69
C LYS A 125 3.52 -6.42 10.80
N CYS A 126 3.28 -5.33 10.09
CA CYS A 126 4.28 -4.65 9.27
C CYS A 126 5.47 -4.17 10.10
N PHE A 127 5.26 -3.68 11.33
CA PHE A 127 6.35 -3.29 12.23
C PHE A 127 7.30 -4.45 12.56
N GLU A 128 6.80 -5.68 12.56
CA GLU A 128 7.63 -6.88 12.79
C GLU A 128 8.35 -7.33 11.52
N VAL A 129 7.71 -7.14 10.34
CA VAL A 129 8.16 -7.74 9.08
C VAL A 129 9.15 -6.86 8.33
N PHE A 130 8.85 -5.58 8.17
CA PHE A 130 9.66 -4.69 7.33
C PHE A 130 10.79 -4.03 8.11
N THR A 131 11.96 -3.86 7.46
CA THR A 131 13.15 -3.30 8.13
C THR A 131 13.34 -1.81 7.89
N VAL A 132 12.78 -1.26 6.81
CA VAL A 132 12.91 0.16 6.43
C VAL A 132 11.59 0.89 6.56
N GLY A 133 10.51 0.34 5.98
CA GLY A 133 9.20 0.99 6.04
C GLY A 133 8.16 0.31 5.16
N PHE A 134 6.96 0.86 5.18
CA PHE A 134 5.87 0.31 4.37
C PHE A 134 4.81 1.38 4.06
N ALA A 135 4.10 1.18 2.96
CA ALA A 135 2.96 1.95 2.52
C ALA A 135 1.72 1.05 2.46
N LEU A 136 0.65 1.44 3.14
CA LEU A 136 -0.63 0.74 3.11
C LEU A 136 -1.72 1.63 2.52
N LEU A 137 -2.44 1.12 1.54
CA LEU A 137 -3.63 1.77 1.01
C LEU A 137 -4.80 1.52 1.96
N ALA A 138 -5.49 2.58 2.37
CA ALA A 138 -6.63 2.46 3.27
C ALA A 138 -7.59 3.65 3.14
N PRO A 139 -8.82 3.54 3.68
CA PRO A 139 -9.73 4.67 3.79
C PRO A 139 -9.10 5.85 4.53
N THR A 140 -9.21 7.05 3.96
CA THR A 140 -8.69 8.29 4.59
C THR A 140 -9.31 8.53 5.97
N THR A 141 -10.54 8.06 6.20
CA THR A 141 -11.20 8.11 7.51
C THR A 141 -10.45 7.34 8.61
N TYR A 142 -9.48 6.50 8.23
CA TYR A 142 -8.63 5.79 9.19
C TYR A 142 -7.59 6.70 9.88
N LEU A 143 -7.50 7.96 9.50
CA LEU A 143 -6.82 8.99 10.31
C LEU A 143 -7.46 9.17 11.69
N GLN A 144 -8.70 8.74 11.86
CA GLN A 144 -9.44 8.82 13.13
C GLN A 144 -9.51 7.45 13.81
N GLY A 145 -9.56 7.47 15.13
CA GLY A 145 -9.80 6.27 15.96
C GLY A 145 -8.81 6.14 17.12
N ILE A 146 -9.34 5.83 18.31
CA ILE A 146 -8.57 5.71 19.57
C ILE A 146 -7.47 4.65 19.48
N SER A 147 -7.69 3.56 18.74
CA SER A 147 -6.68 2.52 18.54
C SER A 147 -5.51 2.99 17.66
N ARG A 148 -5.68 4.10 16.93
CA ARG A 148 -4.64 4.65 16.05
C ARG A 148 -3.91 5.82 16.66
N PHE A 149 -4.64 6.67 17.37
CA PHE A 149 -4.07 7.81 18.10
C PHE A 149 -4.86 8.03 19.40
N ASN A 150 -4.15 8.10 20.55
CA ASN A 150 -4.76 8.31 21.85
C ASN A 150 -3.84 9.08 22.79
N LYS A 151 -4.42 9.60 23.88
CA LYS A 151 -3.70 10.41 24.88
C LYS A 151 -2.57 9.65 25.60
N ASN A 152 -2.62 8.32 25.60
CA ASN A 152 -1.61 7.51 26.30
C ASN A 152 -0.38 7.20 25.42
N GLY A 153 -0.37 7.63 24.16
CA GLY A 153 0.74 7.39 23.25
C GLY A 153 0.87 5.93 22.77
N THR A 154 -0.20 5.13 22.89
CA THR A 154 -0.20 3.70 22.55
C THR A 154 -0.90 3.36 21.22
N GLY A 155 -1.35 4.39 20.49
CA GLY A 155 -1.96 4.19 19.18
C GLY A 155 -0.94 3.75 18.13
N ILE A 156 -1.38 2.98 17.13
CA ILE A 156 -0.48 2.45 16.09
C ILE A 156 0.22 3.55 15.28
N PHE A 157 -0.35 4.75 15.16
CA PHE A 157 0.28 5.90 14.51
C PHE A 157 1.32 6.61 15.40
N GLN A 158 1.41 6.22 16.66
CA GLN A 158 2.33 6.78 17.66
C GLN A 158 3.54 5.88 17.90
N ASN A 159 3.77 4.89 17.05
CA ASN A 159 4.94 4.03 17.13
C ASN A 159 6.22 4.84 16.88
N LYS A 160 7.09 4.91 17.90
CA LYS A 160 8.32 5.72 17.85
C LYS A 160 9.39 5.14 16.91
N ASN A 161 9.38 3.81 16.69
CA ASN A 161 10.34 3.16 15.81
C ASN A 161 9.91 3.26 14.34
N TYR A 162 8.61 3.29 14.08
CA TYR A 162 7.99 3.40 12.77
C TYR A 162 6.88 4.45 12.81
N PRO A 163 7.21 5.73 12.90
CA PRO A 163 6.20 6.78 12.86
C PRO A 163 5.45 6.78 11.54
N LEU A 164 4.18 7.21 11.59
CA LEU A 164 3.44 7.56 10.38
C LEU A 164 4.05 8.84 9.81
N THR A 165 4.81 8.73 8.72
CA THR A 165 5.55 9.86 8.14
C THR A 165 4.78 10.61 7.08
N HIS A 166 3.94 9.90 6.30
CA HIS A 166 3.14 10.53 5.25
C HIS A 166 1.73 9.96 5.20
N VAL A 167 0.79 10.82 4.86
CA VAL A 167 -0.56 10.46 4.42
C VAL A 167 -0.77 11.12 3.06
N LEU A 168 -0.80 10.34 2.00
CA LEU A 168 -0.94 10.83 0.64
C LEU A 168 -2.35 10.55 0.15
N THR A 169 -3.15 11.59 0.00
CA THR A 169 -4.55 11.52 -0.38
C THR A 169 -4.70 11.79 -1.87
N PHE A 170 -5.60 11.07 -2.55
CA PHE A 170 -5.83 11.26 -3.96
C PHE A 170 -6.74 12.48 -4.23
N ASN A 171 -6.53 13.16 -5.34
CA ASN A 171 -7.32 14.30 -5.79
C ASN A 171 -8.79 13.94 -6.10
N ARG A 172 -9.12 12.64 -6.17
CA ARG A 172 -10.48 12.12 -6.41
C ARG A 172 -10.69 10.79 -5.71
N TYR A 173 -11.93 10.32 -5.64
CA TYR A 173 -12.26 9.01 -5.06
C TYR A 173 -12.00 7.90 -6.09
N PRO A 174 -10.91 7.14 -5.99
CA PRO A 174 -10.67 6.05 -6.92
C PRO A 174 -11.60 4.87 -6.60
N MET A 175 -12.13 4.24 -7.63
CA MET A 175 -12.84 2.97 -7.48
C MET A 175 -11.84 1.82 -7.51
N LEU A 176 -11.74 1.07 -6.44
CA LEU A 176 -10.96 -0.17 -6.42
C LEU A 176 -11.60 -1.22 -7.33
N SER A 177 -10.81 -2.01 -8.01
CA SER A 177 -11.24 -2.96 -9.05
C SER A 177 -11.86 -2.29 -10.28
N ALA A 178 -11.66 -0.99 -10.45
CA ALA A 178 -12.16 -0.28 -11.61
C ALA A 178 -11.43 -0.73 -12.88
N GLU A 179 -12.19 -1.09 -13.89
CA GLU A 179 -11.70 -1.08 -15.25
C GLU A 179 -11.71 0.37 -15.77
N LEU A 180 -10.81 0.67 -16.71
CA LEU A 180 -10.84 1.95 -17.38
C LEU A 180 -12.17 2.07 -18.14
N ARG A 181 -12.85 3.20 -17.96
CA ARG A 181 -14.04 3.53 -18.76
C ARG A 181 -13.66 3.64 -20.24
N GLU A 182 -14.65 3.58 -21.13
CA GLU A 182 -14.44 3.76 -22.57
C GLU A 182 -13.76 5.08 -22.93
N ASP A 183 -14.02 6.15 -22.12
CA ASP A 183 -13.38 7.46 -22.24
C ASP A 183 -11.95 7.51 -21.67
N GLY A 184 -11.43 6.39 -21.16
CA GLY A 184 -10.09 6.28 -20.58
C GLY A 184 -9.97 6.79 -19.15
N LYS A 185 -11.08 7.17 -18.50
CA LYS A 185 -11.09 7.65 -17.11
C LYS A 185 -11.34 6.50 -16.14
N ILE A 186 -10.82 6.64 -14.93
CA ILE A 186 -11.14 5.73 -13.83
C ILE A 186 -12.56 6.03 -13.33
N GLU A 187 -13.32 4.99 -13.04
CA GLU A 187 -14.59 5.15 -12.36
C GLU A 187 -14.38 5.78 -10.98
N THR A 188 -15.28 6.70 -10.62
CA THR A 188 -15.25 7.33 -9.31
C THR A 188 -15.85 6.39 -8.28
N GLY A 189 -15.08 6.09 -7.24
CA GLY A 189 -15.54 5.36 -6.06
C GLY A 189 -16.35 6.22 -5.12
N MET A 190 -16.81 5.64 -4.04
CA MET A 190 -17.56 6.33 -2.98
C MET A 190 -16.72 6.59 -1.73
N GLN A 191 -15.48 6.13 -1.70
CA GLN A 191 -14.64 6.18 -0.52
C GLN A 191 -13.33 6.90 -0.82
N ALA A 192 -13.02 7.91 0.00
CA ALA A 192 -11.72 8.53 0.00
C ALA A 192 -10.67 7.52 0.48
N LEU A 193 -9.61 7.38 -0.28
CA LEU A 193 -8.48 6.52 0.03
C LEU A 193 -7.20 7.35 0.15
N SER A 194 -6.26 6.86 0.92
CA SER A 194 -4.93 7.43 1.06
C SER A 194 -3.89 6.32 1.21
N TRP A 195 -2.67 6.62 0.81
CA TRP A 195 -1.51 5.85 1.24
C TRP A 195 -1.08 6.31 2.63
N PHE A 196 -0.96 5.38 3.56
CA PHE A 196 -0.40 5.57 4.89
C PHE A 196 1.02 5.02 4.90
N ILE A 197 2.02 5.89 5.09
CA ILE A 197 3.43 5.53 4.97
C ILE A 197 4.11 5.62 6.32
N PHE A 198 4.73 4.51 6.72
CA PHE A 198 5.47 4.37 7.96
C PHE A 198 6.94 4.11 7.64
N GLN A 199 7.84 4.85 8.26
CA GLN A 199 9.28 4.74 7.99
C GLN A 199 10.06 4.63 9.29
N ARG A 200 10.96 3.65 9.34
CA ARG A 200 11.81 3.41 10.51
C ARG A 200 12.81 4.54 10.70
N GLY A 201 13.00 4.95 11.96
CA GLY A 201 14.07 5.90 12.34
C GLY A 201 13.87 7.33 11.83
N LYS A 202 12.68 7.68 11.32
CA LYS A 202 12.34 9.05 10.93
C LYS A 202 11.75 9.83 12.10
N ALA A 203 11.72 11.16 11.98
CA ALA A 203 11.05 12.02 12.95
C ALA A 203 9.55 11.70 13.03
N ASN A 204 8.98 11.84 14.24
CA ASN A 204 7.53 11.64 14.45
C ASN A 204 6.74 12.87 13.98
N ILE A 205 6.86 13.18 12.70
CA ILE A 205 6.15 14.25 12.01
C ILE A 205 5.44 13.62 10.83
N THR A 206 4.12 13.84 10.72
CA THR A 206 3.34 13.34 9.61
C THR A 206 3.13 14.46 8.59
N LEU A 207 3.59 14.25 7.37
CA LEU A 207 3.28 15.09 6.22
C LEU A 207 1.98 14.61 5.58
N HIS A 208 1.08 15.52 5.30
CA HIS A 208 -0.10 15.27 4.49
C HIS A 208 0.06 15.98 3.14
N ASP A 209 -0.09 15.21 2.06
CA ASP A 209 0.01 15.75 0.70
C ASP A 209 -1.03 15.10 -0.21
N TRP A 210 -1.19 15.64 -1.43
CA TRP A 210 -2.14 15.13 -2.41
C TRP A 210 -1.41 14.55 -3.61
N LEU A 211 -1.99 13.48 -4.14
CA LEU A 211 -1.55 12.84 -5.37
C LEU A 211 -2.60 13.10 -6.46
N ASP A 212 -2.16 13.70 -7.57
CA ASP A 212 -2.97 13.77 -8.78
C ASP A 212 -2.87 12.45 -9.55
N ILE A 213 -3.89 11.61 -9.42
CA ILE A 213 -3.90 10.31 -10.09
C ILE A 213 -4.30 10.39 -11.56
N ASP A 214 -4.86 11.50 -12.01
CA ASP A 214 -5.26 11.68 -13.42
C ASP A 214 -4.04 11.77 -14.35
N GLU A 215 -2.88 12.19 -13.83
CA GLU A 215 -1.60 12.19 -14.56
C GLU A 215 -1.14 10.77 -14.94
N TYR A 216 -1.54 9.76 -14.15
CA TYR A 216 -1.05 8.37 -14.29
C TYR A 216 -2.10 7.40 -14.81
N VAL A 217 -3.25 7.88 -15.24
CA VAL A 217 -4.28 7.05 -15.87
C VAL A 217 -3.81 6.67 -17.28
N LEU A 218 -3.62 5.38 -17.51
CA LEU A 218 -3.31 4.86 -18.85
C LEU A 218 -4.49 5.14 -19.80
N ARG A 219 -4.27 5.99 -20.78
CA ARG A 219 -5.26 6.24 -21.83
C ARG A 219 -5.20 5.09 -22.85
N LYS A 220 -6.36 4.73 -23.43
CA LYS A 220 -6.43 3.69 -24.50
C LYS A 220 -5.48 3.93 -25.68
N ARG A 221 -4.95 5.17 -25.83
CA ARG A 221 -4.02 5.56 -26.90
C ARG A 221 -2.56 5.23 -26.58
N ASP A 222 -2.26 4.84 -25.34
CA ASP A 222 -0.88 4.62 -24.87
C ASP A 222 -0.54 3.10 -24.80
N LYS A 223 -1.37 2.27 -25.46
CA LYS A 223 -1.20 0.81 -25.60
C LYS A 223 -0.70 0.43 -26.98
#